data_f6e83e0617c8420884fc956d3fcfb6cb
#
_entry.id   f6e83e0617c8420884fc956d3fcfb6cb
#
_cell.length_a   1.000
_cell.length_b   1.000
_cell.length_c   1.000
_cell.angle_alpha   90.00
_cell.angle_beta   90.00
_cell.angle_gamma   90.00
#
_symmetry.space_group_name_H-M   'P 1'
#
loop_
_entity.id
_entity.type
_entity.pdbx_description
1 polymer ?
#
loop_
_entity_poly.entity_id
_entity_poly.type
_entity_poly.pdbx_seq_one_letter_code
_entity_poly.pdbx_strand_id
1 'polypeptide(L)'
;VRSRWTILAVLFIGRAAMAFQFQSVGAVAPLVSDSLGASLADIGILIGLYLAPGVALALPGATIGQRYGDRATVLAGLLMMLAGETLMTSSAPWSLQISGRLIGGTGGVLLNVLMTKMVADWFAGRELATAMAIYINSWPAGIAIALMLLPAIGTTFGISAVGIAVAILIVVAIGLIAFIYQAPQAPPAGCRRWLCS
;
A
#
# COMPACT_ATOMS: atom_id res chain seq x y z
N VAL A 1 -14.17 15.93 -16.42
CA VAL A 1 -12.86 15.27 -16.63
C VAL A 1 -12.00 15.57 -15.41
N ARG A 2 -11.74 14.59 -14.56
CA ARG A 2 -10.85 14.80 -13.40
C ARG A 2 -9.41 14.97 -13.89
N SER A 3 -8.71 15.93 -13.30
CA SER A 3 -7.31 16.19 -13.64
C SER A 3 -6.45 14.94 -13.37
N ARG A 4 -5.53 14.59 -14.28
CA ARG A 4 -4.55 13.51 -14.09
C ARG A 4 -3.71 13.69 -12.82
N TRP A 5 -3.49 14.93 -12.40
CA TRP A 5 -2.79 15.26 -11.15
C TRP A 5 -3.60 14.86 -9.90
N THR A 6 -4.94 14.97 -9.97
CA THR A 6 -5.81 14.46 -8.89
C THR A 6 -5.70 12.94 -8.76
N ILE A 7 -5.65 12.22 -9.88
CA ILE A 7 -5.44 10.77 -9.87
C ILE A 7 -4.07 10.43 -9.28
N LEU A 8 -3.02 11.16 -9.68
CA LEU A 8 -1.68 10.97 -9.11
C LEU A 8 -1.68 11.18 -7.58
N ALA A 9 -2.35 12.22 -7.08
CA ALA A 9 -2.46 12.46 -5.65
C ALA A 9 -3.15 11.32 -4.91
N VAL A 10 -4.22 10.76 -5.48
CA VAL A 10 -4.92 9.59 -4.91
C VAL A 10 -4.02 8.36 -4.87
N LEU A 11 -3.28 8.10 -5.95
CA LEU A 11 -2.33 6.98 -6.00
C LEU A 11 -1.15 7.19 -5.05
N PHE A 12 -0.71 8.43 -4.89
CA PHE A 12 0.31 8.81 -3.91
C PHE A 12 -0.13 8.46 -2.47
N ILE A 13 -1.35 8.86 -2.10
CA ILE A 13 -1.92 8.57 -0.77
C ILE A 13 -2.06 7.05 -0.56
N GLY A 14 -2.55 6.31 -1.55
CA GLY A 14 -2.68 4.86 -1.46
C GLY A 14 -1.33 4.17 -1.24
N ARG A 15 -0.27 4.60 -1.94
CA ARG A 15 1.07 4.06 -1.75
C ARG A 15 1.71 4.51 -0.42
N ALA A 16 1.46 5.74 0.01
CA ALA A 16 1.90 6.21 1.32
C ALA A 16 1.25 5.41 2.45
N ALA A 17 -0.04 5.04 2.32
CA ALA A 17 -0.72 4.17 3.29
C ALA A 17 -0.07 2.78 3.36
N MET A 18 0.35 2.21 2.22
CA MET A 18 1.12 0.97 2.18
C MET A 18 2.46 1.11 2.93
N ALA A 19 3.20 2.19 2.68
CA ALA A 19 4.47 2.46 3.35
C ALA A 19 4.28 2.66 4.86
N PHE A 20 3.19 3.30 5.25
CA PHE A 20 2.79 3.50 6.64
C PHE A 20 2.54 2.17 7.36
N GLN A 21 1.76 1.27 6.74
CA GLN A 21 1.53 -0.08 7.26
C GLN A 21 2.83 -0.90 7.31
N PHE A 22 3.66 -0.83 6.28
CA PHE A 22 4.96 -1.51 6.28
C PHE A 22 5.78 -1.12 7.50
N GLN A 23 5.86 0.18 7.79
CA GLN A 23 6.69 0.72 8.86
C GLN A 23 6.04 0.62 10.25
N SER A 24 4.75 0.29 10.36
CA SER A 24 4.02 0.31 11.62
C SER A 24 4.68 -0.50 12.74
N VAL A 25 5.17 -1.71 12.45
CA VAL A 25 5.87 -2.55 13.45
C VAL A 25 7.25 -1.99 13.77
N GLY A 26 8.01 -1.54 12.77
CA GLY A 26 9.34 -0.98 12.97
C GLY A 26 9.33 0.31 13.78
N ALA A 27 8.33 1.17 13.55
CA ALA A 27 8.19 2.44 14.25
C ALA A 27 7.93 2.28 15.75
N VAL A 28 7.23 1.22 16.16
CA VAL A 28 6.90 0.95 17.57
C VAL A 28 7.57 -0.32 18.09
N ALA A 29 8.71 -0.71 17.50
CA ALA A 29 9.44 -1.91 17.86
C ALA A 29 9.68 -2.10 19.36
N PRO A 30 10.10 -1.08 20.15
CA PRO A 30 10.24 -1.24 21.59
C PRO A 30 8.93 -1.61 22.30
N LEU A 31 7.82 -0.96 21.91
CA LEU A 31 6.50 -1.25 22.51
C LEU A 31 6.00 -2.64 22.14
N VAL A 32 6.29 -3.12 20.93
CA VAL A 32 5.97 -4.48 20.47
C VAL A 32 6.79 -5.50 21.25
N SER A 33 8.08 -5.23 21.47
CA SER A 33 8.96 -6.08 22.27
C SER A 33 8.45 -6.22 23.70
N ASP A 34 8.11 -5.11 24.34
CA ASP A 34 7.64 -5.09 25.72
C ASP A 34 6.26 -5.76 25.90
N SER A 35 5.36 -5.59 24.94
CA SER A 35 3.98 -6.12 25.02
C SER A 35 3.84 -7.60 24.66
N LEU A 36 4.62 -8.07 23.70
CA LEU A 36 4.55 -9.44 23.17
C LEU A 36 5.71 -10.33 23.64
N GLY A 37 6.70 -9.76 24.36
CA GLY A 37 7.92 -10.47 24.73
C GLY A 37 8.77 -10.84 23.51
N ALA A 38 8.58 -10.14 22.37
CA ALA A 38 9.23 -10.44 21.11
C ALA A 38 10.68 -9.93 21.10
N SER A 39 11.59 -10.74 20.58
CA SER A 39 12.99 -10.32 20.36
C SER A 39 13.11 -9.38 19.15
N LEU A 40 14.21 -8.66 19.05
CA LEU A 40 14.50 -7.84 17.86
C LEU A 40 14.56 -8.68 16.57
N ALA A 41 14.97 -9.94 16.67
CA ALA A 41 14.92 -10.87 15.54
C ALA A 41 13.50 -11.17 15.08
N ASP A 42 12.58 -11.38 16.02
CA ASP A 42 11.16 -11.60 15.73
C ASP A 42 10.51 -10.39 15.05
N ILE A 43 10.85 -9.18 15.51
CA ILE A 43 10.42 -7.93 14.87
C ILE A 43 10.97 -7.84 13.44
N GLY A 44 12.24 -8.18 13.24
CA GLY A 44 12.84 -8.26 11.91
C GLY A 44 12.12 -9.25 10.99
N ILE A 45 11.72 -10.41 11.51
CA ILE A 45 10.92 -11.40 10.78
C ILE A 45 9.57 -10.80 10.36
N LEU A 46 8.85 -10.12 11.26
CA LEU A 46 7.56 -9.49 10.93
C LEU A 46 7.71 -8.41 9.84
N ILE A 47 8.79 -7.64 9.86
CA ILE A 47 9.06 -6.65 8.81
C ILE A 47 9.36 -7.36 7.48
N GLY A 48 10.21 -8.38 7.50
CA GLY A 48 10.57 -9.15 6.30
C GLY A 48 9.39 -9.89 5.68
N LEU A 49 8.51 -10.46 6.49
CA LEU A 49 7.33 -11.20 6.04
C LEU A 49 6.34 -10.31 5.26
N TYR A 50 6.32 -9.01 5.51
CA TYR A 50 5.49 -8.10 4.72
C TYR A 50 5.93 -8.03 3.25
N LEU A 51 7.21 -8.16 2.97
CA LEU A 51 7.76 -8.12 1.61
C LEU A 51 7.86 -9.51 0.96
N ALA A 52 7.85 -10.58 1.77
CA ALA A 52 8.01 -11.95 1.29
C ALA A 52 7.04 -12.36 0.17
N PRO A 53 5.72 -12.01 0.21
CA PRO A 53 4.81 -12.32 -0.88
C PRO A 53 5.22 -11.70 -2.22
N GLY A 54 6.01 -10.62 -2.19
CA GLY A 54 6.50 -9.94 -3.39
C GLY A 54 7.32 -10.84 -4.29
N VAL A 55 8.08 -11.77 -3.74
CA VAL A 55 8.90 -12.72 -4.51
C VAL A 55 8.03 -13.59 -5.44
N ALA A 56 6.88 -14.04 -4.93
CA ALA A 56 5.97 -14.92 -5.67
C ALA A 56 4.92 -14.16 -6.51
N LEU A 57 4.45 -13.01 -6.02
CA LEU A 57 3.29 -12.31 -6.58
C LEU A 57 3.63 -11.14 -7.50
N ALA A 58 4.88 -10.70 -7.59
CA ALA A 58 5.25 -9.57 -8.43
C ALA A 58 4.93 -9.81 -9.92
N LEU A 59 5.19 -11.01 -10.43
CA LEU A 59 4.89 -11.37 -11.83
C LEU A 59 3.40 -11.68 -12.05
N PRO A 60 2.75 -12.59 -11.31
CA PRO A 60 1.33 -12.87 -11.51
C PRO A 60 0.41 -11.70 -11.13
N GLY A 61 0.84 -10.78 -10.26
CA GLY A 61 0.06 -9.59 -9.90
C GLY A 61 -0.31 -8.71 -11.09
N ALA A 62 0.60 -8.56 -12.06
CA ALA A 62 0.32 -7.81 -13.28
C ALA A 62 -0.74 -8.49 -14.16
N THR A 63 -0.73 -9.82 -14.25
CA THR A 63 -1.72 -10.59 -15.04
C THR A 63 -3.10 -10.59 -14.37
N ILE A 64 -3.15 -10.60 -13.04
CA ILE A 64 -4.39 -10.47 -12.26
C ILE A 64 -5.05 -9.12 -12.57
N GLY A 65 -4.31 -8.03 -12.54
CA GLY A 65 -4.83 -6.70 -12.88
C GLY A 65 -5.36 -6.60 -14.32
N GLN A 66 -4.70 -7.26 -15.28
CA GLN A 66 -5.20 -7.32 -16.66
C GLN A 66 -6.54 -8.07 -16.78
N ARG A 67 -6.75 -9.12 -15.97
CA ARG A 67 -7.95 -9.97 -16.04
C ARG A 67 -9.15 -9.38 -15.30
N TYR A 68 -8.95 -8.79 -14.13
CA TYR A 68 -10.02 -8.31 -13.25
C TYR A 68 -10.18 -6.78 -13.27
N GLY A 69 -9.28 -6.08 -13.95
CA GLY A 69 -9.24 -4.62 -13.98
C GLY A 69 -8.42 -4.02 -12.84
N ASP A 70 -7.66 -2.99 -13.16
CA ASP A 70 -6.68 -2.40 -12.24
C ASP A 70 -7.34 -1.85 -10.95
N ARG A 71 -8.49 -1.14 -11.09
CA ARG A 71 -9.21 -0.57 -9.96
C ARG A 71 -9.72 -1.63 -8.98
N ALA A 72 -10.36 -2.69 -9.49
CA ALA A 72 -10.91 -3.76 -8.64
C ALA A 72 -9.79 -4.49 -7.89
N THR A 73 -8.68 -4.77 -8.57
CA THR A 73 -7.54 -5.47 -7.97
C THR A 73 -6.82 -4.60 -6.93
N VAL A 74 -6.71 -3.28 -7.15
CA VAL A 74 -6.14 -2.34 -6.16
C VAL A 74 -7.04 -2.26 -4.93
N LEU A 75 -8.37 -2.19 -5.10
CA LEU A 75 -9.31 -2.21 -3.98
C LEU A 75 -9.23 -3.53 -3.21
N ALA A 76 -9.13 -4.66 -3.89
CA ALA A 76 -8.91 -5.96 -3.25
C ALA A 76 -7.59 -5.99 -2.44
N GLY A 77 -6.51 -5.44 -2.99
CA GLY A 77 -5.23 -5.28 -2.29
C GLY A 77 -5.35 -4.43 -1.02
N LEU A 78 -6.05 -3.30 -1.09
CA LEU A 78 -6.30 -2.46 0.08
C LEU A 78 -7.16 -3.14 1.14
N LEU A 79 -8.17 -3.92 0.73
CA LEU A 79 -8.98 -4.71 1.65
C LEU A 79 -8.17 -5.81 2.34
N MET A 80 -7.25 -6.46 1.61
CA MET A 80 -6.30 -7.42 2.20
C MET A 80 -5.37 -6.73 3.20
N MET A 81 -4.88 -5.53 2.88
CA MET A 81 -4.07 -4.74 3.82
C MET A 81 -4.86 -4.40 5.08
N LEU A 82 -6.12 -3.98 4.94
CA LEU A 82 -6.99 -3.68 6.08
C LEU A 82 -7.26 -4.94 6.92
N ALA A 83 -7.55 -6.07 6.30
CA ALA A 83 -7.73 -7.35 6.99
C ALA A 83 -6.46 -7.79 7.73
N GLY A 84 -5.29 -7.66 7.11
CA GLY A 84 -4.00 -7.94 7.74
C GLY A 84 -3.76 -7.05 8.97
N GLU A 85 -4.06 -5.75 8.87
CA GLU A 85 -3.90 -4.81 9.97
C GLU A 85 -4.85 -5.10 11.13
N THR A 86 -6.12 -5.41 10.86
CA THR A 86 -7.11 -5.76 11.90
C THR A 86 -6.73 -7.02 12.65
N LEU A 87 -6.13 -8.01 11.97
CA LEU A 87 -5.60 -9.22 12.63
C LEU A 87 -4.45 -8.90 13.59
N MET A 88 -3.62 -7.90 13.26
CA MET A 88 -2.48 -7.51 14.08
C MET A 88 -2.88 -6.58 15.25
N THR A 89 -3.94 -5.80 15.12
CA THR A 89 -4.41 -4.85 16.13
C THR A 89 -4.99 -5.56 17.36
N SER A 90 -5.51 -6.77 17.19
CA SER A 90 -5.94 -7.61 18.32
C SER A 90 -4.69 -8.07 19.09
N SER A 91 -4.79 -8.21 20.42
CA SER A 91 -3.75 -8.80 21.29
C SER A 91 -3.55 -10.30 20.94
N ALA A 92 -3.34 -10.59 19.69
CA ALA A 92 -3.40 -11.87 19.07
C ALA A 92 -2.10 -12.65 19.27
N PRO A 93 -2.16 -13.99 19.33
CA PRO A 93 -0.98 -14.83 19.41
C PRO A 93 -0.08 -14.59 18.20
N TRP A 94 1.21 -14.90 18.34
CA TRP A 94 2.25 -14.68 17.34
C TRP A 94 1.89 -15.20 15.93
N SER A 95 1.18 -16.33 15.86
CA SER A 95 0.69 -16.88 14.59
C SER A 95 -0.25 -15.95 13.81
N LEU A 96 -1.09 -15.20 14.52
CA LEU A 96 -1.97 -14.20 13.88
C LEU A 96 -1.21 -12.95 13.45
N GLN A 97 -0.16 -12.55 14.17
CA GLN A 97 0.74 -11.47 13.75
C GLN A 97 1.43 -11.82 12.42
N ILE A 98 1.96 -13.04 12.30
CA ILE A 98 2.56 -13.56 11.06
C ILE A 98 1.54 -13.58 9.92
N SER A 99 0.35 -14.13 10.17
CA SER A 99 -0.71 -14.22 9.16
C SER A 99 -1.17 -12.85 8.70
N GLY A 100 -1.34 -11.90 9.62
CA GLY A 100 -1.69 -10.52 9.34
C GLY A 100 -0.64 -9.83 8.44
N ARG A 101 0.65 -10.06 8.72
CA ARG A 101 1.74 -9.53 7.89
C ARG A 101 1.78 -10.12 6.49
N LEU A 102 1.57 -11.41 6.35
CA LEU A 102 1.53 -12.07 5.04
C LEU A 102 0.33 -11.61 4.20
N ILE A 103 -0.85 -11.50 4.81
CA ILE A 103 -2.06 -11.03 4.13
C ILE A 103 -1.90 -9.55 3.74
N GLY A 104 -1.49 -8.70 4.67
CA GLY A 104 -1.24 -7.28 4.41
C GLY A 104 -0.17 -7.07 3.35
N GLY A 105 0.93 -7.81 3.42
CA GLY A 105 2.02 -7.78 2.44
C GLY A 105 1.59 -8.22 1.05
N THR A 106 0.77 -9.28 0.95
CA THR A 106 0.16 -9.72 -0.32
C THR A 106 -0.64 -8.59 -0.97
N GLY A 107 -1.51 -7.95 -0.19
CA GLY A 107 -2.28 -6.78 -0.64
C GLY A 107 -1.39 -5.63 -1.08
N GLY A 108 -0.36 -5.32 -0.29
CA GLY A 108 0.61 -4.27 -0.59
C GLY A 108 1.38 -4.49 -1.89
N VAL A 109 1.83 -5.72 -2.15
CA VAL A 109 2.53 -6.06 -3.41
C VAL A 109 1.63 -5.88 -4.62
N LEU A 110 0.39 -6.40 -4.58
CA LEU A 110 -0.58 -6.21 -5.65
C LEU A 110 -0.84 -4.73 -5.92
N LEU A 111 -1.05 -3.96 -4.85
CA LEU A 111 -1.25 -2.53 -4.92
C LEU A 111 -0.05 -1.81 -5.56
N ASN A 112 1.17 -2.11 -5.14
CA ASN A 112 2.38 -1.47 -5.66
C ASN A 112 2.57 -1.69 -7.17
N VAL A 113 2.40 -2.93 -7.64
CA VAL A 113 2.53 -3.30 -9.05
C VAL A 113 1.48 -2.58 -9.89
N LEU A 114 0.22 -2.63 -9.47
CA LEU A 114 -0.89 -2.08 -10.24
C LEU A 114 -0.95 -0.55 -10.21
N MET A 115 -0.69 0.08 -9.07
CA MET A 115 -0.65 1.54 -9.02
C MET A 115 0.49 2.12 -9.85
N THR A 116 1.65 1.44 -9.92
CA THR A 116 2.74 1.84 -10.81
C THR A 116 2.30 1.80 -12.27
N LYS A 117 1.59 0.74 -12.69
CA LYS A 117 1.00 0.63 -14.03
C LYS A 117 -0.04 1.75 -14.26
N MET A 118 -0.92 2.00 -13.29
CA MET A 118 -1.95 3.05 -13.38
C MET A 118 -1.33 4.44 -13.61
N VAL A 119 -0.24 4.78 -12.92
CA VAL A 119 0.50 6.04 -13.16
C VAL A 119 1.05 6.06 -14.59
N ALA A 120 1.66 4.96 -15.05
CA ALA A 120 2.19 4.88 -16.41
C ALA A 120 1.11 5.06 -17.47
N ASP A 121 -0.07 4.48 -17.28
CA ASP A 121 -1.18 4.58 -18.22
C ASP A 121 -1.80 5.99 -18.28
N TRP A 122 -1.89 6.69 -17.14
CA TRP A 122 -2.42 8.05 -17.06
C TRP A 122 -1.48 9.14 -17.62
N PHE A 123 -0.17 8.92 -17.54
CA PHE A 123 0.86 9.87 -17.95
C PHE A 123 1.64 9.42 -19.18
N ALA A 124 1.14 8.40 -19.93
CA ALA A 124 1.76 7.92 -21.16
C ALA A 124 1.94 9.07 -22.16
N GLY A 125 3.19 9.22 -22.65
CA GLY A 125 3.56 10.21 -23.67
C GLY A 125 3.81 11.63 -23.17
N ARG A 126 3.41 12.02 -21.95
CA ARG A 126 3.65 13.37 -21.39
C ARG A 126 3.87 13.31 -19.89
N GLU A 127 4.94 13.95 -19.43
CA GLU A 127 5.26 14.14 -18.00
C GLU A 127 5.40 12.83 -17.18
N LEU A 128 5.57 11.68 -17.86
CA LEU A 128 5.69 10.37 -17.22
C LEU A 128 6.82 10.33 -16.19
N ALA A 129 7.99 10.87 -16.54
CA ALA A 129 9.15 10.89 -15.64
C ALA A 129 8.85 11.69 -14.36
N THR A 130 8.21 12.86 -14.48
CA THR A 130 7.84 13.69 -13.34
C THR A 130 6.78 13.01 -12.47
N ALA A 131 5.74 12.44 -13.09
CA ALA A 131 4.69 11.73 -12.36
C ALA A 131 5.23 10.50 -11.62
N MET A 132 6.13 9.73 -12.25
CA MET A 132 6.80 8.59 -11.62
C MET A 132 7.72 9.04 -10.48
N ALA A 133 8.47 10.13 -10.65
CA ALA A 133 9.31 10.67 -9.58
C ALA A 133 8.47 11.06 -8.35
N ILE A 134 7.36 11.77 -8.55
CA ILE A 134 6.44 12.13 -7.46
C ILE A 134 5.86 10.87 -6.82
N TYR A 135 5.38 9.93 -7.64
CA TYR A 135 4.78 8.69 -7.14
C TYR A 135 5.76 7.83 -6.33
N ILE A 136 7.00 7.67 -6.80
CA ILE A 136 8.03 6.89 -6.09
C ILE A 136 8.36 7.51 -4.74
N ASN A 137 8.40 8.84 -4.64
CA ASN A 137 8.64 9.55 -3.38
C ASN A 137 7.52 9.38 -2.33
N SER A 138 6.35 8.86 -2.70
CA SER A 138 5.29 8.55 -1.73
C SER A 138 5.71 7.46 -0.71
N TRP A 139 6.61 6.55 -1.10
CA TRP A 139 7.12 5.50 -0.23
C TRP A 139 7.99 6.04 0.91
N PRO A 140 9.12 6.74 0.63
CA PRO A 140 9.92 7.32 1.71
C PRO A 140 9.17 8.38 2.51
N ALA A 141 8.29 9.16 1.88
CA ALA A 141 7.43 10.11 2.60
C ALA A 141 6.50 9.42 3.59
N GLY A 142 5.85 8.33 3.18
CA GLY A 142 5.00 7.52 4.06
C GLY A 142 5.77 6.91 5.23
N ILE A 143 6.98 6.37 4.99
CA ILE A 143 7.86 5.86 6.05
C ILE A 143 8.26 6.98 7.02
N ALA A 144 8.68 8.15 6.51
CA ALA A 144 9.09 9.27 7.35
C ALA A 144 7.95 9.74 8.27
N ILE A 145 6.74 9.91 7.73
CA ILE A 145 5.56 10.28 8.50
C ILE A 145 5.21 9.20 9.54
N ALA A 146 5.29 7.91 9.17
CA ALA A 146 5.04 6.81 10.09
C ALA A 146 6.01 6.83 11.28
N LEU A 147 7.31 7.00 11.02
CA LEU A 147 8.35 7.08 12.05
C LEU A 147 8.20 8.28 12.98
N MET A 148 7.62 9.38 12.50
CA MET A 148 7.35 10.57 13.33
C MET A 148 6.08 10.42 14.17
N LEU A 149 5.02 9.88 13.61
CA LEU A 149 3.68 9.88 14.24
C LEU A 149 3.41 8.63 15.06
N LEU A 150 3.77 7.43 14.57
CA LEU A 150 3.37 6.18 15.22
C LEU A 150 4.01 5.97 16.60
N PRO A 151 5.30 6.32 16.85
CA PRO A 151 5.85 6.24 18.20
C PRO A 151 5.12 7.13 19.20
N ALA A 152 4.77 8.36 18.78
CA ALA A 152 4.02 9.29 19.63
C ALA A 152 2.61 8.76 19.96
N ILE A 153 1.90 8.19 18.97
CA ILE A 153 0.61 7.55 19.16
C ILE A 153 0.74 6.32 20.06
N GLY A 154 1.75 5.49 19.82
CA GLY A 154 1.98 4.25 20.58
C GLY A 154 2.30 4.51 22.06
N THR A 155 3.10 5.53 22.37
CA THR A 155 3.47 5.88 23.76
C THR A 155 2.32 6.54 24.53
N THR A 156 1.44 7.30 23.84
CA THR A 156 0.34 8.03 24.49
C THR A 156 -0.94 7.20 24.61
N PHE A 157 -1.28 6.43 23.58
CA PHE A 157 -2.57 5.72 23.45
C PHE A 157 -2.43 4.19 23.39
N GLY A 158 -1.21 3.68 23.41
CA GLY A 158 -0.92 2.26 23.34
C GLY A 158 -0.86 1.68 21.93
N ILE A 159 -0.40 0.42 21.84
CA ILE A 159 -0.15 -0.29 20.58
C ILE A 159 -1.42 -0.43 19.72
N SER A 160 -2.57 -0.68 20.33
CA SER A 160 -3.84 -0.81 19.59
C SER A 160 -4.21 0.47 18.84
N ALA A 161 -3.87 1.64 19.37
CA ALA A 161 -4.10 2.92 18.70
C ALA A 161 -3.25 3.09 17.43
N VAL A 162 -2.04 2.51 17.40
CA VAL A 162 -1.18 2.49 16.22
C VAL A 162 -1.86 1.74 15.08
N GLY A 163 -2.37 0.53 15.34
CA GLY A 163 -3.09 -0.25 14.33
C GLY A 163 -4.36 0.45 13.86
N ILE A 164 -5.11 1.09 14.76
CA ILE A 164 -6.30 1.88 14.39
C ILE A 164 -5.91 3.05 13.48
N ALA A 165 -4.84 3.77 13.78
CA ALA A 165 -4.38 4.88 12.94
C ALA A 165 -3.99 4.41 11.52
N VAL A 166 -3.29 3.27 11.41
CA VAL A 166 -2.95 2.65 10.12
C VAL A 166 -4.22 2.22 9.38
N ALA A 167 -5.16 1.56 10.06
CA ALA A 167 -6.43 1.12 9.48
C ALA A 167 -7.26 2.30 8.94
N ILE A 168 -7.34 3.41 9.67
CA ILE A 168 -8.02 4.63 9.23
C ILE A 168 -7.40 5.15 7.93
N LEU A 169 -6.07 5.20 7.83
CA LEU A 169 -5.39 5.67 6.63
C LEU A 169 -5.68 4.76 5.42
N ILE A 170 -5.72 3.43 5.63
CA ILE A 170 -6.09 2.47 4.59
C ILE A 170 -7.54 2.67 4.15
N VAL A 171 -8.47 2.87 5.09
CA VAL A 171 -9.90 3.14 4.78
C VAL A 171 -10.05 4.43 3.98
N VAL A 172 -9.32 5.49 4.33
CA VAL A 172 -9.27 6.73 3.55
C VAL A 172 -8.77 6.45 2.13
N ALA A 173 -7.70 5.68 1.97
CA ALA A 173 -7.18 5.30 0.65
C ALA A 173 -8.21 4.49 -0.16
N ILE A 174 -8.92 3.55 0.46
CA ILE A 174 -10.03 2.80 -0.17
C ILE A 174 -11.09 3.77 -0.68
N GLY A 175 -11.56 4.70 0.17
CA GLY A 175 -12.55 5.69 -0.20
C GLY A 175 -12.11 6.56 -1.37
N LEU A 176 -10.88 7.10 -1.33
CA LEU A 176 -10.34 7.92 -2.40
C LEU A 176 -10.27 7.16 -3.73
N ILE A 177 -9.81 5.90 -3.73
CA ILE A 177 -9.72 5.10 -4.95
C ILE A 177 -11.12 4.69 -5.42
N ALA A 178 -12.02 4.32 -4.52
CA ALA A 178 -13.37 3.92 -4.88
C ALA A 178 -14.21 5.07 -5.47
N PHE A 179 -14.04 6.31 -4.98
CA PHE A 179 -14.86 7.44 -5.43
C PHE A 179 -14.17 8.33 -6.46
N ILE A 180 -12.84 8.40 -6.43
CA ILE A 180 -12.08 9.35 -7.25
C ILE A 180 -11.44 8.69 -8.46
N TYR A 181 -10.90 7.47 -8.34
CA TYR A 181 -10.21 6.84 -9.45
C TYR A 181 -11.19 6.42 -10.56
N GLN A 182 -10.91 6.85 -11.78
CA GLN A 182 -11.55 6.41 -13.01
C GLN A 182 -10.46 5.84 -13.93
N ALA A 183 -10.75 4.73 -14.61
CA ALA A 183 -9.81 4.18 -15.58
C ALA A 183 -9.61 5.17 -16.75
N PRO A 184 -8.38 5.32 -17.29
CA PRO A 184 -8.19 6.11 -18.49
C PRO A 184 -9.04 5.55 -19.63
N GLN A 185 -9.67 6.43 -20.41
CA GLN A 185 -10.43 6.01 -21.58
C GLN A 185 -9.45 5.34 -22.56
N ALA A 186 -9.74 4.09 -22.91
CA ALA A 186 -8.95 3.40 -23.92
C ALA A 186 -8.97 4.22 -25.23
N PRO A 187 -7.84 4.40 -25.92
CA PRO A 187 -7.85 5.01 -27.25
C PRO A 187 -8.78 4.19 -28.14
N PRO A 188 -9.52 4.82 -29.08
CA PRO A 188 -10.48 4.15 -29.94
C PRO A 188 -9.79 2.96 -30.63
N ALA A 189 -10.48 1.80 -30.63
CA ALA A 189 -10.01 0.58 -31.24
C ALA A 189 -9.73 0.84 -32.73
N GLY A 190 -8.44 0.94 -33.10
CA GLY A 190 -7.97 1.27 -34.46
C GLY A 190 -6.63 1.98 -34.52
N CYS A 191 -6.24 2.68 -33.48
CA CYS A 191 -4.94 3.35 -33.45
C CYS A 191 -3.88 2.40 -32.85
N ARG A 192 -3.16 1.65 -33.69
CA ARG A 192 -1.96 0.93 -33.24
C ARG A 192 -0.96 1.97 -32.79
N ARG A 193 -0.53 1.89 -31.54
CA ARG A 193 0.36 2.84 -30.81
C ARG A 193 1.66 3.26 -31.55
N TRP A 194 1.99 2.62 -32.67
CA TRP A 194 3.21 2.84 -33.46
C TRP A 194 2.99 3.67 -34.73
N LEU A 195 1.76 4.09 -35.05
CA LEU A 195 1.44 4.79 -36.30
C LEU A 195 0.89 6.22 -36.09
N CYS A 196 0.82 6.72 -34.88
CA CYS A 196 0.31 8.07 -34.56
C CYS A 196 1.37 8.93 -33.85
N SER A 197 2.64 8.86 -34.28
CA SER A 197 3.69 9.80 -33.89
C SER A 197 3.98 10.77 -35.04
#